data_50537ee399b5443afcdd31db2487fe5f
#
_entry.id   50537ee399b5443afcdd31db2487fe5f
#
_cell.length_a   1.000
_cell.length_b   1.000
_cell.length_c   1.000
_cell.angle_alpha   90.00
_cell.angle_beta   90.00
_cell.angle_gamma   90.00
#
_symmetry.space_group_name_H-M   'P 1'
#
loop_
_entity.id
_entity.type
_entity.pdbx_description
1 polymer ?
#
loop_
_entity_poly.entity_id
_entity_poly.type
_entity_poly.pdbx_seq_one_letter_code
_entity_poly.pdbx_strand_id
1 'polypeptide(L)'
;MDLLGHYLQDRQQKIRKTTDGIRSEIYEQLDCGEEISDERLGQIIDEKIRQKQDIQLALEERESIHREIFAAIRGLDVLQELLEDDSITEIMVNGTQDIFLERCGRLERCSKHFENKARLSDVAQRIAAVSNRLVNESVPILDTHLEDGSRVSIVLPPVALNGPVITIRKFYDTPLTIERLTGMGAITKEAAQFLEKAVRAGYNIFISGGTGCGKTTFLNALSNFIPKDERIITIEDSAELQIKNAANLVRLEARNANVEGKNEVTIRDLLKASLRMRPDRIIVGEIRGAEAIDMLQAMNTGHDGSLSTGHSNSAKDMISRLETMVPSAAVKQQIASAIDLIVHLGRMRDKSRKVLQIAEVLNLQNGEIPLRTIYEFEEQGKGEDGKVEGKLVRRAETLENNAKMAAAGITGY
;
A
#
# COMPACT_ATOMS: atom_id res chain seq x y z
N MET A 1 44.05 14.12 -1.71
CA MET A 1 42.86 13.19 -1.80
C MET A 1 41.90 13.52 -2.95
N ASP A 2 42.29 14.37 -3.91
CA ASP A 2 41.34 14.96 -4.87
C ASP A 2 41.44 14.44 -6.32
N LEU A 3 42.53 13.80 -6.67
CA LEU A 3 42.74 13.31 -8.06
C LEU A 3 41.87 12.10 -8.41
N LEU A 4 41.62 11.21 -7.46
CA LEU A 4 40.79 10.02 -7.68
C LEU A 4 39.29 10.38 -7.81
N GLY A 5 38.82 11.35 -7.02
CA GLY A 5 37.46 11.88 -7.10
C GLY A 5 37.17 12.57 -8.43
N HIS A 6 38.13 13.41 -8.91
CA HIS A 6 38.01 14.04 -10.23
C HIS A 6 38.03 13.02 -11.38
N TYR A 7 38.91 12.02 -11.30
CA TYR A 7 38.96 10.95 -12.31
C TYR A 7 37.63 10.15 -12.38
N LEU A 8 37.06 9.80 -11.24
CA LEU A 8 35.79 9.06 -11.19
C LEU A 8 34.62 9.91 -11.72
N GLN A 9 34.55 11.18 -11.40
CA GLN A 9 33.56 12.11 -11.93
C GLN A 9 33.68 12.27 -13.45
N ASP A 10 34.88 12.44 -13.97
CA ASP A 10 35.16 12.61 -15.40
C ASP A 10 34.77 11.30 -16.16
N ARG A 11 35.08 10.13 -15.59
CA ARG A 11 34.70 8.82 -16.13
C ARG A 11 33.20 8.65 -16.16
N GLN A 12 32.49 8.94 -15.09
CA GLN A 12 31.02 8.87 -15.02
C GLN A 12 30.36 9.80 -16.04
N GLN A 13 30.91 11.03 -16.20
CA GLN A 13 30.39 11.96 -17.19
C GLN A 13 30.61 11.48 -18.62
N LYS A 14 31.73 10.83 -18.92
CA LYS A 14 32.01 10.21 -20.23
C LYS A 14 31.07 9.06 -20.51
N ILE A 15 30.88 8.16 -19.53
CA ILE A 15 29.93 7.03 -19.66
C ILE A 15 28.53 7.57 -19.96
N ARG A 16 28.06 8.56 -19.19
CA ARG A 16 26.74 9.16 -19.39
C ARG A 16 26.56 9.75 -20.80
N LYS A 17 27.55 10.53 -21.29
CA LYS A 17 27.53 11.07 -22.66
C LYS A 17 27.48 9.97 -23.72
N THR A 18 28.20 8.86 -23.48
CA THR A 18 28.20 7.73 -24.40
C THR A 18 26.84 7.02 -24.41
N THR A 19 26.24 6.82 -23.24
CA THR A 19 24.89 6.23 -23.09
C THR A 19 23.84 7.08 -23.79
N ASP A 20 23.85 8.39 -23.57
CA ASP A 20 22.93 9.33 -24.21
C ASP A 20 23.11 9.33 -25.75
N GLY A 21 24.35 9.30 -26.23
CA GLY A 21 24.64 9.22 -27.66
C GLY A 21 24.15 7.93 -28.31
N ILE A 22 24.38 6.77 -27.69
CA ILE A 22 23.90 5.47 -28.19
C ILE A 22 22.37 5.45 -28.20
N ARG A 23 21.75 5.95 -27.11
CA ARG A 23 20.30 6.02 -26.99
C ARG A 23 19.69 6.86 -28.13
N SER A 24 20.23 8.05 -28.41
CA SER A 24 19.75 8.91 -29.49
C SER A 24 19.90 8.25 -30.86
N GLU A 25 21.03 7.58 -31.14
CA GLU A 25 21.22 6.85 -32.39
C GLU A 25 20.21 5.71 -32.59
N ILE A 26 19.85 5.03 -31.48
CA ILE A 26 18.86 3.95 -31.56
C ILE A 26 17.46 4.51 -31.79
N TYR A 27 17.11 5.65 -31.17
CA TYR A 27 15.82 6.30 -31.43
C TYR A 27 15.66 6.74 -32.86
N GLU A 28 16.68 7.35 -33.48
CA GLU A 28 16.66 7.72 -34.89
C GLU A 28 16.47 6.50 -35.79
N GLN A 29 17.00 5.35 -35.39
CA GLN A 29 16.86 4.09 -36.15
C GLN A 29 15.46 3.45 -35.93
N LEU A 30 14.82 3.63 -34.77
CA LEU A 30 13.49 3.10 -34.45
C LEU A 30 12.35 3.93 -35.04
N ASP A 31 12.56 5.21 -35.31
CA ASP A 31 11.54 6.10 -35.93
C ASP A 31 11.12 5.68 -37.38
N CYS A 32 11.76 4.66 -37.92
CA CYS A 32 11.43 4.11 -39.23
C CYS A 32 10.21 3.17 -39.28
N GLY A 33 9.46 3.01 -38.17
CA GLY A 33 8.14 2.34 -38.16
C GLY A 33 8.16 0.81 -38.12
N GLU A 34 9.29 0.16 -37.86
CA GLU A 34 9.37 -1.30 -37.69
C GLU A 34 9.11 -1.71 -36.22
N GLU A 35 8.18 -2.64 -36.01
CA GLU A 35 8.05 -3.34 -34.71
C GLU A 35 9.27 -4.25 -34.52
N ILE A 36 10.16 -3.86 -33.59
CA ILE A 36 11.38 -4.60 -33.27
C ILE A 36 11.12 -5.44 -32.02
N SER A 37 11.46 -6.75 -32.08
CA SER A 37 11.40 -7.62 -30.89
C SER A 37 12.43 -7.20 -29.83
N ASP A 38 12.19 -7.57 -28.58
CA ASP A 38 13.10 -7.26 -27.47
C ASP A 38 14.49 -7.88 -27.66
N GLU A 39 14.55 -9.09 -28.21
CA GLU A 39 15.82 -9.75 -28.57
C GLU A 39 16.61 -8.93 -29.60
N ARG A 40 15.91 -8.43 -30.62
CA ARG A 40 16.54 -7.62 -31.68
C ARG A 40 16.98 -6.27 -31.14
N LEU A 41 16.20 -5.64 -30.27
CA LEU A 41 16.57 -4.42 -29.58
C LEU A 41 17.84 -4.62 -28.73
N GLY A 42 17.91 -5.70 -27.96
CA GLY A 42 19.09 -6.05 -27.17
C GLY A 42 20.35 -6.19 -28.05
N GLN A 43 20.23 -6.87 -29.20
CA GLN A 43 21.33 -7.00 -30.16
C GLN A 43 21.80 -5.65 -30.72
N ILE A 44 20.87 -4.77 -31.07
CA ILE A 44 21.18 -3.41 -31.55
C ILE A 44 21.94 -2.61 -30.50
N ILE A 45 21.47 -2.66 -29.25
CA ILE A 45 22.13 -1.99 -28.12
C ILE A 45 23.57 -2.51 -27.98
N ASP A 46 23.75 -3.82 -27.95
CA ASP A 46 25.08 -4.44 -27.82
C ASP A 46 26.01 -4.12 -28.99
N GLU A 47 25.49 -4.08 -30.21
CA GLU A 47 26.25 -3.68 -31.42
C GLU A 47 26.71 -2.23 -31.29
N LYS A 48 25.82 -1.31 -30.87
CA LYS A 48 26.15 0.10 -30.69
C LYS A 48 27.16 0.33 -29.55
N ILE A 49 27.03 -0.38 -28.43
CA ILE A 49 28.03 -0.33 -27.33
C ILE A 49 29.42 -0.79 -27.84
N ARG A 50 29.48 -1.87 -28.64
CA ARG A 50 30.75 -2.36 -29.21
C ARG A 50 31.37 -1.40 -30.20
N GLN A 51 30.59 -0.64 -30.94
CA GLN A 51 31.07 0.35 -31.91
C GLN A 51 31.73 1.58 -31.26
N LYS A 52 31.42 1.87 -30.00
CA LYS A 52 32.03 2.98 -29.26
C LYS A 52 33.44 2.60 -28.76
N GLN A 53 34.44 2.80 -29.63
CA GLN A 53 35.85 2.49 -29.31
C GLN A 53 36.54 3.57 -28.49
N ASP A 54 35.92 4.74 -28.34
CA ASP A 54 36.48 5.91 -27.67
C ASP A 54 36.59 5.76 -26.16
N ILE A 55 35.92 4.76 -25.57
CA ILE A 55 35.92 4.46 -24.14
C ILE A 55 36.12 2.95 -23.93
N GLN A 56 37.16 2.59 -23.17
CA GLN A 56 37.32 1.23 -22.67
C GLN A 56 36.32 1.00 -21.53
N LEU A 57 35.17 0.42 -21.85
CA LEU A 57 34.13 0.06 -20.90
C LEU A 57 34.42 -1.31 -20.26
N ALA A 58 34.36 -1.39 -18.93
CA ALA A 58 34.34 -2.67 -18.23
C ALA A 58 33.04 -3.45 -18.53
N LEU A 59 33.05 -4.75 -18.26
CA LEU A 59 31.86 -5.60 -18.53
C LEU A 59 30.64 -5.08 -17.78
N GLU A 60 30.77 -4.77 -16.49
CA GLU A 60 29.71 -4.22 -15.66
C GLU A 60 29.15 -2.88 -16.17
N GLU A 61 30.03 -2.03 -16.72
CA GLU A 61 29.63 -0.74 -17.31
C GLU A 61 28.82 -0.96 -18.61
N ARG A 62 29.21 -1.94 -19.42
CA ARG A 62 28.47 -2.31 -20.65
C ARG A 62 27.08 -2.85 -20.31
N GLU A 63 26.98 -3.74 -19.32
CA GLU A 63 25.73 -4.29 -18.85
C GLU A 63 24.82 -3.20 -18.24
N SER A 64 25.42 -2.24 -17.54
CA SER A 64 24.68 -1.09 -17.00
C SER A 64 24.11 -0.21 -18.11
N ILE A 65 24.93 0.14 -19.10
CA ILE A 65 24.50 0.93 -20.29
C ILE A 65 23.41 0.19 -21.05
N HIS A 66 23.57 -1.12 -21.28
CA HIS A 66 22.56 -1.95 -21.94
C HIS A 66 21.21 -1.88 -21.21
N ARG A 67 21.20 -2.14 -19.90
CA ARG A 67 19.99 -2.09 -19.08
C ARG A 67 19.33 -0.72 -19.08
N GLU A 68 20.13 0.34 -18.94
CA GLU A 68 19.62 1.72 -18.94
C GLU A 68 18.95 2.08 -20.28
N ILE A 69 19.58 1.76 -21.42
CA ILE A 69 19.03 2.04 -22.75
C ILE A 69 17.79 1.17 -23.01
N PHE A 70 17.82 -0.10 -22.64
CA PHE A 70 16.68 -1.01 -22.80
C PHE A 70 15.49 -0.52 -21.96
N ALA A 71 15.72 -0.15 -20.69
CA ALA A 71 14.71 0.40 -19.80
C ALA A 71 14.13 1.74 -20.33
N ALA A 72 14.95 2.59 -20.92
CA ALA A 72 14.48 3.84 -21.54
C ALA A 72 13.57 3.60 -22.75
N ILE A 73 13.82 2.54 -23.54
CA ILE A 73 13.07 2.26 -24.76
C ILE A 73 11.83 1.40 -24.52
N ARG A 74 11.92 0.37 -23.68
CA ARG A 74 10.86 -0.62 -23.42
C ARG A 74 10.27 -0.56 -22.02
N GLY A 75 11.06 -0.15 -21.03
CA GLY A 75 10.68 -0.07 -19.63
C GLY A 75 10.18 1.31 -19.20
N LEU A 76 10.37 1.59 -17.90
CA LEU A 76 9.94 2.83 -17.25
C LEU A 76 11.08 3.85 -17.10
N ASP A 77 12.08 3.80 -17.97
CA ASP A 77 13.24 4.71 -17.98
C ASP A 77 13.96 4.70 -16.60
N VAL A 78 14.27 5.87 -16.06
CA VAL A 78 14.95 6.01 -14.74
C VAL A 78 14.18 5.36 -13.59
N LEU A 79 12.88 5.14 -13.73
CA LEU A 79 12.06 4.51 -12.70
C LEU A 79 12.30 3.00 -12.61
N GLN A 80 12.74 2.35 -13.69
CA GLN A 80 12.94 0.90 -13.71
C GLN A 80 13.91 0.45 -12.62
N GLU A 81 15.07 1.08 -12.55
CA GLU A 81 16.10 0.77 -11.56
C GLU A 81 15.66 1.10 -10.11
N LEU A 82 14.84 2.17 -9.96
CA LEU A 82 14.28 2.53 -8.66
C LEU A 82 13.21 1.53 -8.20
N LEU A 83 12.48 0.95 -9.13
CA LEU A 83 11.50 -0.10 -8.84
C LEU A 83 12.16 -1.43 -8.45
N GLU A 84 13.32 -1.73 -8.99
CA GLU A 84 14.09 -2.94 -8.66
C GLU A 84 14.80 -2.86 -7.30
N ASP A 85 14.96 -1.66 -6.72
CA ASP A 85 15.60 -1.48 -5.41
C ASP A 85 14.61 -1.73 -4.27
N ASP A 86 14.72 -2.88 -3.61
CA ASP A 86 13.84 -3.31 -2.51
C ASP A 86 13.89 -2.39 -1.27
N SER A 87 14.91 -1.55 -1.14
CA SER A 87 15.00 -0.59 -0.04
C SER A 87 14.07 0.62 -0.19
N ILE A 88 13.60 0.89 -1.43
CA ILE A 88 12.71 1.99 -1.75
C ILE A 88 11.26 1.56 -1.52
N THR A 89 10.53 2.34 -0.74
CA THR A 89 9.10 2.11 -0.45
C THR A 89 8.19 2.96 -1.31
N GLU A 90 8.63 4.17 -1.66
CA GLU A 90 7.84 5.12 -2.43
C GLU A 90 8.75 5.95 -3.35
N ILE A 91 8.28 6.21 -4.58
CA ILE A 91 8.97 7.02 -5.59
C ILE A 91 8.03 8.18 -5.94
N MET A 92 8.53 9.40 -5.84
CA MET A 92 7.76 10.62 -6.12
C MET A 92 8.49 11.44 -7.17
N VAL A 93 7.92 11.51 -8.37
CA VAL A 93 8.43 12.31 -9.49
C VAL A 93 7.63 13.61 -9.55
N ASN A 94 8.30 14.74 -9.34
CA ASN A 94 7.71 16.06 -9.36
C ASN A 94 8.25 16.85 -10.57
N GLY A 95 7.76 16.53 -11.77
CA GLY A 95 8.33 17.03 -13.01
C GLY A 95 9.64 16.33 -13.37
N THR A 96 10.39 16.89 -14.31
CA THR A 96 11.58 16.24 -14.87
C THR A 96 12.79 16.22 -13.96
N GLN A 97 12.93 17.19 -13.06
CA GLN A 97 14.18 17.42 -12.30
C GLN A 97 14.15 16.85 -10.88
N ASP A 98 12.98 16.67 -10.32
CA ASP A 98 12.83 16.36 -8.90
C ASP A 98 12.21 14.97 -8.70
N ILE A 99 13.05 14.01 -8.35
CA ILE A 99 12.64 12.68 -7.92
C ILE A 99 12.98 12.53 -6.44
N PHE A 100 12.00 12.18 -5.62
CA PHE A 100 12.17 11.87 -4.21
C PHE A 100 11.85 10.40 -3.97
N LEU A 101 12.58 9.80 -3.04
CA LEU A 101 12.44 8.40 -2.65
C LEU A 101 12.13 8.31 -1.16
N GLU A 102 11.30 7.36 -0.77
CA GLU A 102 11.19 6.98 0.63
C GLU A 102 11.98 5.68 0.87
N ARG A 103 12.94 5.73 1.83
CA ARG A 103 13.67 4.55 2.32
C ARG A 103 13.54 4.48 3.84
N CYS A 104 13.08 3.36 4.36
CA CYS A 104 12.92 3.18 5.81
C CYS A 104 12.15 4.34 6.50
N GLY A 105 11.14 4.91 5.85
CA GLY A 105 10.33 6.02 6.35
C GLY A 105 11.02 7.38 6.32
N ARG A 106 12.15 7.53 5.62
CA ARG A 106 12.86 8.80 5.41
C ARG A 106 12.79 9.18 3.93
N LEU A 107 12.51 10.46 3.69
CA LEU A 107 12.53 11.03 2.35
C LEU A 107 13.94 11.49 2.01
N GLU A 108 14.39 11.14 0.81
CA GLU A 108 15.67 11.59 0.23
C GLU A 108 15.46 12.04 -1.22
N ARG A 109 16.26 12.99 -1.68
CA ARG A 109 16.25 13.42 -3.08
C ARG A 109 17.12 12.48 -3.90
N CYS A 110 16.57 11.94 -5.00
CA CYS A 110 17.32 11.12 -5.95
C CYS A 110 18.23 12.00 -6.82
N SER A 111 19.40 11.49 -7.18
CA SER A 111 20.30 12.14 -8.13
C SER A 111 19.89 11.96 -9.60
N LYS A 112 19.01 11.00 -9.87
CA LYS A 112 18.46 10.75 -11.21
C LYS A 112 17.37 11.77 -11.54
N HIS A 113 17.16 12.01 -12.82
CA HIS A 113 16.15 12.91 -13.34
C HIS A 113 15.75 12.47 -14.76
N PHE A 114 14.59 12.90 -15.23
CA PHE A 114 14.18 12.70 -16.62
C PHE A 114 14.85 13.73 -17.53
N GLU A 115 15.24 13.32 -18.71
CA GLU A 115 15.91 14.17 -19.68
C GLU A 115 15.03 15.38 -20.12
N ASN A 116 13.75 15.10 -20.39
CA ASN A 116 12.79 16.11 -20.81
C ASN A 116 11.34 15.70 -20.49
N LYS A 117 10.41 16.65 -20.71
CA LYS A 117 8.97 16.43 -20.41
C LYS A 117 8.35 15.35 -21.29
N ALA A 118 8.79 15.21 -22.54
CA ALA A 118 8.24 14.20 -23.44
C ALA A 118 8.50 12.79 -22.88
N ARG A 119 9.73 12.52 -22.44
CA ARG A 119 10.09 11.24 -21.80
C ARG A 119 9.25 10.92 -20.59
N LEU A 120 9.07 11.87 -19.69
CA LEU A 120 8.23 11.66 -18.51
C LEU A 120 6.77 11.41 -18.90
N SER A 121 6.26 12.09 -19.93
CA SER A 121 4.92 11.85 -20.45
C SER A 121 4.79 10.47 -21.09
N ASP A 122 5.80 10.03 -21.86
CA ASP A 122 5.83 8.68 -22.45
C ASP A 122 5.78 7.59 -21.38
N VAL A 123 6.54 7.75 -20.30
CA VAL A 123 6.51 6.82 -19.17
C VAL A 123 5.11 6.80 -18.53
N ALA A 124 4.50 7.97 -18.30
CA ALA A 124 3.14 8.06 -17.78
C ALA A 124 2.13 7.32 -18.68
N GLN A 125 2.25 7.47 -20.00
CA GLN A 125 1.37 6.79 -20.95
C GLN A 125 1.60 5.28 -21.01
N ARG A 126 2.86 4.83 -20.91
CA ARG A 126 3.17 3.37 -20.83
C ARG A 126 2.54 2.75 -19.58
N ILE A 127 2.68 3.40 -18.43
CA ILE A 127 2.04 2.94 -17.18
C ILE A 127 0.52 2.84 -17.36
N ALA A 128 -0.11 3.84 -17.98
CA ALA A 128 -1.54 3.83 -18.26
C ALA A 128 -1.94 2.69 -19.21
N ALA A 129 -1.13 2.43 -20.23
CA ALA A 129 -1.38 1.39 -21.24
C ALA A 129 -1.36 -0.03 -20.64
N VAL A 130 -0.45 -0.34 -19.71
CA VAL A 130 -0.38 -1.63 -19.02
C VAL A 130 -1.72 -1.97 -18.32
N SER A 131 -2.39 -0.98 -17.76
CA SER A 131 -3.70 -1.16 -17.14
C SER A 131 -4.89 -0.93 -18.09
N ASN A 132 -4.63 -0.83 -19.39
CA ASN A 132 -5.62 -0.52 -20.43
C ASN A 132 -6.43 0.75 -20.11
N ARG A 133 -5.74 1.77 -19.60
CA ARG A 133 -6.30 3.07 -19.26
C ARG A 133 -5.66 4.18 -20.08
N LEU A 134 -6.31 5.33 -20.11
CA LEU A 134 -5.84 6.51 -20.85
C LEU A 134 -5.54 7.62 -19.83
N VAL A 135 -4.39 8.29 -20.03
CA VAL A 135 -4.04 9.52 -19.33
C VAL A 135 -3.56 10.56 -20.36
N ASN A 136 -4.17 11.72 -20.39
CA ASN A 136 -3.83 12.84 -21.30
C ASN A 136 -4.34 14.17 -20.73
N GLU A 137 -4.21 15.26 -21.48
CA GLU A 137 -4.67 16.58 -21.04
C GLU A 137 -6.18 16.65 -20.75
N SER A 138 -7.00 15.82 -21.40
CA SER A 138 -8.45 15.76 -21.17
C SER A 138 -8.82 14.90 -19.97
N VAL A 139 -7.97 13.91 -19.65
CA VAL A 139 -8.09 13.01 -18.48
C VAL A 139 -6.75 13.04 -17.76
N PRO A 140 -6.45 14.14 -17.05
CA PRO A 140 -5.10 14.38 -16.53
C PRO A 140 -4.76 13.61 -15.24
N ILE A 141 -5.74 12.93 -14.62
CA ILE A 141 -5.55 12.20 -13.37
C ILE A 141 -5.83 10.71 -13.60
N LEU A 142 -4.90 9.88 -13.18
CA LEU A 142 -5.01 8.42 -13.27
C LEU A 142 -4.43 7.77 -12.01
N ASP A 143 -5.23 6.92 -11.36
CA ASP A 143 -4.76 5.96 -10.38
C ASP A 143 -4.81 4.55 -10.97
N THR A 144 -3.70 3.83 -10.89
CA THR A 144 -3.54 2.51 -11.50
C THR A 144 -2.49 1.67 -10.75
N HIS A 145 -2.16 0.49 -11.30
CA HIS A 145 -1.13 -0.41 -10.77
C HIS A 145 -0.15 -0.79 -11.85
N LEU A 146 1.08 -1.08 -11.45
CA LEU A 146 2.05 -1.83 -12.26
C LEU A 146 1.75 -3.34 -12.19
N GLU A 147 2.42 -4.11 -13.03
CA GLU A 147 2.28 -5.58 -13.07
C GLU A 147 2.68 -6.26 -11.75
N ASP A 148 3.62 -5.66 -11.02
CA ASP A 148 4.05 -6.12 -9.69
C ASP A 148 3.05 -5.78 -8.56
N GLY A 149 1.94 -5.09 -8.88
CA GLY A 149 0.95 -4.63 -7.92
C GLY A 149 1.27 -3.28 -7.26
N SER A 150 2.39 -2.63 -7.60
CA SER A 150 2.73 -1.30 -7.11
C SER A 150 1.68 -0.27 -7.56
N ARG A 151 1.17 0.54 -6.64
CA ARG A 151 0.17 1.58 -6.93
C ARG A 151 0.83 2.78 -7.57
N VAL A 152 0.23 3.31 -8.61
CA VAL A 152 0.70 4.48 -9.32
C VAL A 152 -0.40 5.52 -9.41
N SER A 153 -0.09 6.74 -8.97
CA SER A 153 -0.91 7.93 -9.20
C SER A 153 -0.19 8.86 -10.17
N ILE A 154 -0.87 9.23 -11.25
CA ILE A 154 -0.34 10.11 -12.29
C ILE A 154 -1.20 11.36 -12.36
N VAL A 155 -0.55 12.53 -12.39
CA VAL A 155 -1.23 13.81 -12.63
C VAL A 155 -0.47 14.55 -13.73
N LEU A 156 -1.16 14.85 -14.83
CA LEU A 156 -0.58 15.55 -15.98
C LEU A 156 -0.94 17.03 -16.01
N PRO A 157 -0.20 17.86 -16.75
CA PRO A 157 -0.66 19.18 -17.14
C PRO A 157 -2.02 19.13 -17.87
N PRO A 158 -2.87 20.16 -17.78
CA PRO A 158 -2.63 21.46 -17.12
C PRO A 158 -2.86 21.48 -15.61
N VAL A 159 -3.33 20.37 -15.01
CA VAL A 159 -3.60 20.28 -13.56
C VAL A 159 -2.30 20.27 -12.75
N ALA A 160 -1.30 19.54 -13.19
CA ALA A 160 0.05 19.54 -12.61
C ALA A 160 0.88 20.71 -13.16
N LEU A 161 1.02 21.78 -12.39
CA LEU A 161 1.66 23.02 -12.85
C LEU A 161 3.17 22.88 -13.11
N ASN A 162 3.84 22.01 -12.37
CA ASN A 162 5.30 21.80 -12.48
C ASN A 162 5.69 20.80 -13.57
N GLY A 163 4.74 20.28 -14.34
CA GLY A 163 4.90 19.21 -15.31
C GLY A 163 4.24 17.92 -14.82
N PRO A 164 4.40 16.79 -15.55
CA PRO A 164 3.86 15.51 -15.11
C PRO A 164 4.35 15.12 -13.72
N VAL A 165 3.44 14.62 -12.88
CA VAL A 165 3.72 14.10 -11.55
C VAL A 165 3.38 12.60 -11.56
N ILE A 166 4.29 11.77 -11.06
CA ILE A 166 4.07 10.33 -10.90
C ILE A 166 4.46 9.95 -9.48
N THR A 167 3.54 9.35 -8.74
CA THR A 167 3.81 8.79 -7.42
C THR A 167 3.61 7.29 -7.48
N ILE A 168 4.64 6.53 -7.12
CA ILE A 168 4.60 5.06 -7.09
C ILE A 168 4.82 4.60 -5.66
N ARG A 169 3.86 3.86 -5.14
CA ARG A 169 3.99 3.17 -3.86
C ARG A 169 4.22 1.69 -4.14
N LYS A 170 5.43 1.24 -3.84
CA LYS A 170 5.83 -0.14 -4.14
C LYS A 170 5.04 -1.15 -3.34
N PHE A 171 4.71 -2.23 -4.02
CA PHE A 171 4.09 -3.39 -3.42
C PHE A 171 5.17 -4.33 -2.88
N TYR A 172 5.03 -4.78 -1.63
CA TYR A 172 5.98 -5.71 -1.02
C TYR A 172 5.47 -7.14 -1.11
N ASP A 173 6.24 -8.02 -1.73
CA ASP A 173 5.93 -9.45 -1.85
C ASP A 173 5.92 -10.20 -0.51
N THR A 174 6.60 -9.69 0.50
CA THR A 174 6.65 -10.31 1.82
C THR A 174 5.84 -9.48 2.83
N PRO A 175 4.57 -9.88 3.10
CA PRO A 175 3.77 -9.19 4.09
C PRO A 175 4.42 -9.30 5.47
N LEU A 176 4.30 -8.23 6.25
CA LEU A 176 4.72 -8.25 7.65
C LEU A 176 3.81 -9.19 8.44
N THR A 177 4.41 -10.19 9.08
CA THR A 177 3.69 -11.08 9.98
C THR A 177 3.56 -10.46 11.37
N ILE A 178 2.65 -10.99 12.20
CA ILE A 178 2.46 -10.50 13.56
C ILE A 178 3.71 -10.69 14.43
N GLU A 179 4.50 -11.74 14.16
CA GLU A 179 5.76 -12.01 14.85
C GLU A 179 6.79 -10.91 14.54
N ARG A 180 6.88 -10.48 13.27
CA ARG A 180 7.75 -9.36 12.89
C ARG A 180 7.28 -8.05 13.50
N LEU A 181 5.97 -7.79 13.52
CA LEU A 181 5.39 -6.60 14.19
C LEU A 181 5.68 -6.61 15.70
N THR A 182 5.62 -7.78 16.34
CA THR A 182 6.01 -7.96 17.74
C THR A 182 7.51 -7.71 17.96
N GLY A 183 8.36 -8.26 17.08
CA GLY A 183 9.81 -8.04 17.12
C GLY A 183 10.21 -6.57 16.91
N MET A 184 9.43 -5.82 16.13
CA MET A 184 9.61 -4.37 15.93
C MET A 184 9.02 -3.54 17.10
N GLY A 185 8.39 -4.16 18.09
CA GLY A 185 7.75 -3.47 19.21
C GLY A 185 6.49 -2.71 18.82
N ALA A 186 5.85 -3.06 17.73
CA ALA A 186 4.58 -2.47 17.30
C ALA A 186 3.40 -2.95 18.18
N ILE A 187 3.47 -4.18 18.66
CA ILE A 187 2.50 -4.82 19.56
C ILE A 187 3.23 -5.74 20.55
N THR A 188 2.71 -5.95 21.73
CA THR A 188 3.24 -6.95 22.67
C THR A 188 2.79 -8.36 22.28
N LYS A 189 3.60 -9.37 22.66
CA LYS A 189 3.28 -10.79 22.41
C LYS A 189 1.93 -11.19 23.02
N GLU A 190 1.63 -10.70 24.21
CA GLU A 190 0.37 -10.98 24.91
C GLU A 190 -0.84 -10.44 24.12
N ALA A 191 -0.78 -9.15 23.71
CA ALA A 191 -1.85 -8.55 22.92
C ALA A 191 -1.98 -9.19 21.51
N ALA A 192 -0.88 -9.63 20.91
CA ALA A 192 -0.91 -10.36 19.64
C ALA A 192 -1.63 -11.71 19.79
N GLN A 193 -1.36 -12.47 20.86
CA GLN A 193 -2.05 -13.72 21.18
C GLN A 193 -3.53 -13.51 21.48
N PHE A 194 -3.88 -12.41 22.15
CA PHE A 194 -5.28 -12.03 22.36
C PHE A 194 -5.99 -11.80 21.02
N LEU A 195 -5.40 -11.00 20.11
CA LEU A 195 -5.99 -10.73 18.82
C LEU A 195 -6.06 -12.00 17.92
N GLU A 196 -5.07 -12.89 17.99
CA GLU A 196 -5.14 -14.18 17.31
C GLU A 196 -6.37 -14.97 17.73
N LYS A 197 -6.60 -15.08 19.05
CA LYS A 197 -7.77 -15.77 19.60
C LYS A 197 -9.07 -15.06 19.20
N ALA A 198 -9.11 -13.73 19.23
CA ALA A 198 -10.28 -12.95 18.82
C ALA A 198 -10.62 -13.17 17.34
N VAL A 199 -9.62 -13.16 16.44
CA VAL A 199 -9.83 -13.46 15.02
C VAL A 199 -10.36 -14.88 14.81
N ARG A 200 -9.76 -15.87 15.47
CA ARG A 200 -10.20 -17.27 15.39
C ARG A 200 -11.60 -17.47 15.96
N ALA A 201 -11.97 -16.75 17.01
CA ALA A 201 -13.30 -16.81 17.62
C ALA A 201 -14.37 -16.05 16.83
N GLY A 202 -14.03 -15.40 15.73
CA GLY A 202 -14.99 -14.69 14.91
C GLY A 202 -15.38 -13.30 15.42
N TYR A 203 -14.49 -12.61 16.15
CA TYR A 203 -14.75 -11.21 16.52
C TYR A 203 -14.62 -10.30 15.30
N ASN A 204 -15.59 -9.43 15.11
CA ASN A 204 -15.54 -8.35 14.13
C ASN A 204 -14.61 -7.25 14.60
N ILE A 205 -13.53 -7.02 13.89
CA ILE A 205 -12.46 -6.11 14.33
C ILE A 205 -12.35 -4.93 13.37
N PHE A 206 -12.37 -3.73 13.93
CA PHE A 206 -12.14 -2.51 13.18
C PHE A 206 -10.77 -1.91 13.54
N ILE A 207 -9.90 -1.73 12.54
CA ILE A 207 -8.56 -1.17 12.75
C ILE A 207 -8.60 0.31 12.39
N SER A 208 -8.31 1.16 13.36
CA SER A 208 -8.35 2.61 13.22
C SER A 208 -6.97 3.24 13.34
N GLY A 209 -6.81 4.44 12.79
CA GLY A 209 -5.57 5.23 12.91
C GLY A 209 -5.36 6.20 11.78
N GLY A 210 -4.40 7.10 11.94
CA GLY A 210 -4.03 8.12 10.95
C GLY A 210 -3.41 7.55 9.67
N THR A 211 -3.13 8.44 8.71
CA THR A 211 -2.40 8.06 7.47
C THR A 211 -0.99 7.57 7.80
N GLY A 212 -0.58 6.48 7.16
CA GLY A 212 0.77 5.94 7.31
C GLY A 212 1.06 5.26 8.67
N CYS A 213 0.06 5.02 9.52
CA CYS A 213 0.24 4.29 10.79
C CYS A 213 0.29 2.75 10.62
N GLY A 214 0.05 2.22 9.42
CA GLY A 214 0.18 0.80 9.11
C GLY A 214 -1.11 -0.01 9.24
N LYS A 215 -2.30 0.60 9.07
CA LYS A 215 -3.60 -0.09 9.16
C LYS A 215 -3.71 -1.30 8.24
N THR A 216 -3.45 -1.12 6.94
CA THR A 216 -3.52 -2.21 5.95
C THR A 216 -2.50 -3.32 6.25
N THR A 217 -1.29 -2.95 6.67
CA THR A 217 -0.27 -3.90 7.12
C THR A 217 -0.74 -4.73 8.31
N PHE A 218 -1.36 -4.07 9.28
CA PHE A 218 -1.86 -4.72 10.49
C PHE A 218 -3.09 -5.58 10.19
N LEU A 219 -4.02 -5.09 9.37
CA LEU A 219 -5.16 -5.85 8.84
C LEU A 219 -4.68 -7.14 8.16
N ASN A 220 -3.69 -7.01 7.28
CA ASN A 220 -3.10 -8.15 6.60
C ASN A 220 -2.47 -9.17 7.57
N ALA A 221 -1.73 -8.70 8.58
CA ALA A 221 -1.15 -9.57 9.59
C ALA A 221 -2.23 -10.33 10.40
N LEU A 222 -3.32 -9.65 10.80
CA LEU A 222 -4.43 -10.28 11.51
C LEU A 222 -5.21 -11.26 10.64
N SER A 223 -5.42 -10.93 9.37
CA SER A 223 -6.17 -11.78 8.42
C SER A 223 -5.53 -13.16 8.23
N ASN A 224 -4.22 -13.28 8.47
CA ASN A 224 -3.52 -14.58 8.41
C ASN A 224 -3.84 -15.51 9.60
N PHE A 225 -4.54 -15.04 10.64
CA PHE A 225 -5.05 -15.86 11.74
C PHE A 225 -6.40 -16.51 11.47
N ILE A 226 -7.08 -16.12 10.39
CA ILE A 226 -8.35 -16.71 9.98
C ILE A 226 -8.14 -18.20 9.69
N PRO A 227 -9.03 -19.09 10.16
CA PRO A 227 -8.96 -20.51 9.87
C PRO A 227 -8.87 -20.81 8.37
N LYS A 228 -8.05 -21.81 8.00
CA LYS A 228 -7.73 -22.11 6.59
C LYS A 228 -8.91 -22.69 5.79
N ASP A 229 -9.88 -23.25 6.46
CA ASP A 229 -11.08 -23.86 5.91
C ASP A 229 -12.19 -22.85 5.64
N GLU A 230 -12.03 -21.61 6.10
CA GLU A 230 -13.00 -20.55 5.86
C GLU A 230 -12.83 -19.89 4.48
N ARG A 231 -13.97 -19.54 3.86
CA ARG A 231 -14.01 -18.77 2.62
C ARG A 231 -13.89 -17.28 2.92
N ILE A 232 -12.84 -16.66 2.42
CA ILE A 232 -12.55 -15.25 2.61
C ILE A 232 -12.83 -14.48 1.32
N ILE A 233 -13.52 -13.35 1.44
CA ILE A 233 -13.66 -12.38 0.34
C ILE A 233 -13.01 -11.08 0.79
N THR A 234 -11.98 -10.61 0.05
CA THR A 234 -11.40 -9.29 0.25
C THR A 234 -11.99 -8.29 -0.72
N ILE A 235 -12.23 -7.07 -0.26
CA ILE A 235 -12.77 -5.97 -1.04
C ILE A 235 -11.91 -4.74 -0.77
N GLU A 236 -11.29 -4.18 -1.81
CA GLU A 236 -10.32 -3.09 -1.69
C GLU A 236 -10.52 -2.06 -2.81
N ASP A 237 -10.18 -0.80 -2.55
CA ASP A 237 -10.04 0.21 -3.61
C ASP A 237 -8.90 -0.17 -4.55
N SER A 238 -7.88 -0.77 -3.97
CA SER A 238 -6.62 -1.15 -4.58
C SER A 238 -6.10 -2.38 -3.84
N ALA A 239 -5.85 -3.46 -4.55
CA ALA A 239 -5.53 -4.76 -3.97
C ALA A 239 -4.16 -4.78 -3.28
N GLU A 240 -4.12 -4.46 -1.98
CA GLU A 240 -2.92 -4.48 -1.12
C GLU A 240 -2.83 -5.72 -0.21
N LEU A 241 -3.95 -6.38 0.08
CA LEU A 241 -3.98 -7.51 1.02
C LEU A 241 -3.37 -8.78 0.42
N GLN A 242 -2.54 -9.44 1.21
CA GLN A 242 -1.85 -10.69 0.87
C GLN A 242 -2.15 -11.76 1.91
N ILE A 243 -3.30 -12.41 1.80
CA ILE A 243 -3.69 -13.49 2.68
C ILE A 243 -3.16 -14.80 2.11
N LYS A 244 -2.04 -15.28 2.66
CA LYS A 244 -1.33 -16.47 2.13
C LYS A 244 -1.88 -17.79 2.63
N ASN A 245 -2.60 -17.79 3.75
CA ASN A 245 -3.02 -19.02 4.44
C ASN A 245 -4.44 -19.48 4.09
N ALA A 246 -5.19 -18.75 3.26
CA ALA A 246 -6.56 -19.12 2.89
C ALA A 246 -6.59 -20.01 1.64
N ALA A 247 -7.20 -21.19 1.75
CA ALA A 247 -7.38 -22.08 0.60
C ALA A 247 -8.49 -21.58 -0.35
N ASN A 248 -9.49 -20.86 0.19
CA ASN A 248 -10.62 -20.34 -0.56
C ASN A 248 -10.72 -18.82 -0.43
N LEU A 249 -9.88 -18.12 -1.21
CA LEU A 249 -9.77 -16.67 -1.22
C LEU A 249 -10.32 -16.10 -2.53
N VAL A 250 -11.23 -15.13 -2.41
CA VAL A 250 -11.70 -14.29 -3.53
C VAL A 250 -11.26 -12.86 -3.26
N ARG A 251 -10.60 -12.25 -4.25
CA ARG A 251 -10.15 -10.87 -4.18
C ARG A 251 -10.98 -10.02 -5.14
N LEU A 252 -11.60 -8.98 -4.61
CA LEU A 252 -12.40 -8.03 -5.37
C LEU A 252 -11.78 -6.64 -5.24
N GLU A 253 -11.67 -5.97 -6.36
CA GLU A 253 -11.14 -4.61 -6.44
C GLU A 253 -12.16 -3.66 -7.05
N ALA A 254 -12.34 -2.50 -6.44
CA ALA A 254 -13.19 -1.44 -6.94
C ALA A 254 -12.64 -0.91 -8.28
N ARG A 255 -13.53 -0.42 -9.10
CA ARG A 255 -13.17 0.16 -10.38
C ARG A 255 -13.75 1.55 -10.51
N ASN A 256 -12.88 2.54 -10.65
CA ASN A 256 -13.29 3.90 -10.97
C ASN A 256 -14.06 3.97 -12.29
N ALA A 257 -14.94 4.95 -12.43
CA ALA A 257 -15.63 5.23 -13.67
C ALA A 257 -14.62 5.41 -14.83
N ASN A 258 -15.03 5.01 -16.03
CA ASN A 258 -14.25 5.28 -17.24
C ASN A 258 -14.30 6.77 -17.62
N VAL A 259 -13.64 7.15 -18.71
CA VAL A 259 -13.57 8.54 -19.23
C VAL A 259 -14.95 9.16 -19.50
N GLU A 260 -15.96 8.31 -19.74
CA GLU A 260 -17.33 8.73 -19.96
C GLU A 260 -18.16 8.85 -18.66
N GLY A 261 -17.54 8.62 -17.50
CA GLY A 261 -18.22 8.58 -16.20
C GLY A 261 -19.08 7.33 -15.99
N LYS A 262 -18.82 6.25 -16.76
CA LYS A 262 -19.59 4.99 -16.71
C LYS A 262 -18.75 3.82 -16.21
N ASN A 263 -19.46 2.71 -15.93
CA ASN A 263 -18.84 1.44 -15.54
C ASN A 263 -18.05 1.47 -14.23
N GLU A 264 -18.37 2.39 -13.33
CA GLU A 264 -17.88 2.38 -11.96
C GLU A 264 -18.36 1.11 -11.23
N VAL A 265 -17.50 0.51 -10.42
CA VAL A 265 -17.83 -0.55 -9.48
C VAL A 265 -17.29 -0.15 -8.12
N THR A 266 -18.18 0.24 -7.24
CA THR A 266 -17.83 0.76 -5.91
C THR A 266 -17.57 -0.35 -4.91
N ILE A 267 -16.87 -0.06 -3.80
CA ILE A 267 -16.76 -0.98 -2.65
C ILE A 267 -18.14 -1.43 -2.20
N ARG A 268 -19.13 -0.53 -2.22
CA ARG A 268 -20.53 -0.83 -1.86
C ARG A 268 -21.16 -1.88 -2.77
N ASP A 269 -20.92 -1.81 -4.07
CA ASP A 269 -21.44 -2.80 -5.03
C ASP A 269 -20.79 -4.16 -4.80
N LEU A 270 -19.48 -4.16 -4.55
CA LEU A 270 -18.72 -5.38 -4.25
C LEU A 270 -19.16 -6.02 -2.93
N LEU A 271 -19.44 -5.23 -1.88
CA LEU A 271 -20.00 -5.73 -0.62
C LEU A 271 -21.34 -6.43 -0.86
N LYS A 272 -22.27 -5.79 -1.58
CA LYS A 272 -23.56 -6.41 -1.91
C LYS A 272 -23.43 -7.67 -2.76
N ALA A 273 -22.47 -7.72 -3.66
CA ALA A 273 -22.17 -8.90 -4.45
C ALA A 273 -21.60 -10.03 -3.58
N SER A 274 -20.66 -9.70 -2.68
CA SER A 274 -19.98 -10.67 -1.83
C SER A 274 -20.94 -11.44 -0.92
N LEU A 275 -22.01 -10.82 -0.41
CA LEU A 275 -23.04 -11.46 0.41
C LEU A 275 -23.75 -12.63 -0.29
N ARG A 276 -23.71 -12.66 -1.65
CA ARG A 276 -24.29 -13.77 -2.45
C ARG A 276 -23.27 -14.83 -2.85
N MET A 277 -21.99 -14.63 -2.44
CA MET A 277 -20.90 -15.51 -2.80
C MET A 277 -20.57 -16.53 -1.70
N ARG A 278 -21.43 -16.63 -0.67
CA ARG A 278 -21.26 -17.50 0.50
C ARG A 278 -19.91 -17.29 1.22
N PRO A 279 -19.59 -16.08 1.64
CA PRO A 279 -18.39 -15.83 2.43
C PRO A 279 -18.57 -16.34 3.87
N ASP A 280 -17.51 -16.88 4.47
CA ASP A 280 -17.42 -17.02 5.92
C ASP A 280 -16.91 -15.71 6.53
N ARG A 281 -15.95 -15.04 5.86
CA ARG A 281 -15.39 -13.76 6.29
C ARG A 281 -15.37 -12.76 5.13
N ILE A 282 -15.68 -11.50 5.45
CA ILE A 282 -15.52 -10.37 4.53
C ILE A 282 -14.46 -9.43 5.11
N ILE A 283 -13.45 -9.11 4.31
CA ILE A 283 -12.39 -8.19 4.70
C ILE A 283 -12.44 -6.99 3.77
N VAL A 284 -12.73 -5.81 4.32
CA VAL A 284 -12.72 -4.57 3.56
C VAL A 284 -11.45 -3.79 3.89
N GLY A 285 -10.63 -3.51 2.88
CA GLY A 285 -9.36 -2.84 3.03
C GLY A 285 -9.48 -1.51 3.78
N GLU A 286 -10.43 -0.67 3.38
CA GLU A 286 -10.75 0.58 4.07
C GLU A 286 -12.21 1.00 3.84
N ILE A 287 -12.83 1.55 4.88
CA ILE A 287 -14.15 2.18 4.84
C ILE A 287 -13.98 3.69 4.99
N ARG A 288 -14.54 4.43 4.02
CA ARG A 288 -14.43 5.90 3.93
C ARG A 288 -15.76 6.63 3.84
N GLY A 289 -16.83 5.94 3.47
CA GLY A 289 -18.12 6.54 3.14
C GLY A 289 -19.32 5.64 3.38
N ALA A 290 -20.30 5.73 2.49
CA ALA A 290 -21.62 5.09 2.63
C ALA A 290 -21.60 3.55 2.66
N GLU A 291 -20.51 2.91 2.21
CA GLU A 291 -20.30 1.46 2.29
C GLU A 291 -20.23 0.95 3.74
N ALA A 292 -19.99 1.85 4.70
CA ALA A 292 -20.01 1.54 6.12
C ALA A 292 -21.28 0.82 6.56
N ILE A 293 -22.46 1.23 6.05
CA ILE A 293 -23.72 0.58 6.41
C ILE A 293 -23.80 -0.86 5.90
N ASP A 294 -23.34 -1.11 4.68
CA ASP A 294 -23.37 -2.43 4.08
C ASP A 294 -22.40 -3.38 4.81
N MET A 295 -21.25 -2.86 5.27
CA MET A 295 -20.30 -3.62 6.10
C MET A 295 -20.88 -3.95 7.49
N LEU A 296 -21.51 -2.98 8.16
CA LEU A 296 -22.16 -3.22 9.45
C LEU A 296 -23.29 -4.24 9.31
N GLN A 297 -24.04 -4.20 8.21
CA GLN A 297 -25.07 -5.20 7.91
C GLN A 297 -24.45 -6.58 7.69
N ALA A 298 -23.36 -6.70 6.96
CA ALA A 298 -22.65 -7.96 6.78
C ALA A 298 -22.23 -8.57 8.13
N MET A 299 -21.60 -7.76 8.99
CA MET A 299 -21.21 -8.17 10.35
C MET A 299 -22.38 -8.60 11.22
N ASN A 300 -23.58 -8.02 11.03
CA ASN A 300 -24.79 -8.34 11.78
C ASN A 300 -25.63 -9.49 11.19
N THR A 301 -25.29 -10.01 10.02
CA THR A 301 -26.08 -11.01 9.30
C THR A 301 -25.38 -12.35 9.09
N GLY A 302 -24.52 -12.73 10.03
CA GLY A 302 -23.89 -14.06 10.05
C GLY A 302 -22.54 -14.17 9.35
N HIS A 303 -21.89 -13.03 9.08
CA HIS A 303 -20.50 -12.99 8.56
C HIS A 303 -19.57 -12.55 9.69
N ASP A 304 -19.62 -13.26 10.82
CA ASP A 304 -18.82 -13.00 12.00
C ASP A 304 -17.31 -13.11 11.70
N GLY A 305 -16.52 -12.28 12.40
CA GLY A 305 -15.06 -12.23 12.21
C GLY A 305 -14.63 -11.46 10.97
N SER A 306 -15.53 -10.66 10.42
CA SER A 306 -15.18 -9.71 9.36
C SER A 306 -14.26 -8.61 9.88
N LEU A 307 -13.33 -8.17 9.05
CA LEU A 307 -12.29 -7.20 9.41
C LEU A 307 -12.35 -5.98 8.48
N SER A 308 -12.07 -4.81 9.02
CA SER A 308 -11.94 -3.60 8.19
C SER A 308 -11.03 -2.56 8.82
N THR A 309 -10.69 -1.52 8.03
CA THR A 309 -9.97 -0.35 8.54
C THR A 309 -10.70 0.96 8.29
N GLY A 310 -10.34 1.98 9.03
CA GLY A 310 -10.80 3.34 8.82
C GLY A 310 -9.86 4.38 9.42
N HIS A 311 -9.89 5.58 8.87
CA HIS A 311 -9.12 6.70 9.38
C HIS A 311 -9.79 7.33 10.60
N SER A 312 -9.07 7.43 11.73
CA SER A 312 -9.49 8.20 12.89
C SER A 312 -8.29 8.55 13.78
N ASN A 313 -8.48 9.48 14.74
CA ASN A 313 -7.45 9.88 15.68
C ASN A 313 -7.50 9.12 17.01
N SER A 314 -8.59 8.39 17.26
CA SER A 314 -8.77 7.52 18.43
C SER A 314 -9.79 6.42 18.13
N ALA A 315 -9.89 5.41 19.02
CA ALA A 315 -10.95 4.42 18.93
C ALA A 315 -12.35 5.05 19.08
N LYS A 316 -12.49 6.06 19.94
CA LYS A 316 -13.74 6.80 20.11
C LYS A 316 -14.12 7.60 18.87
N ASP A 317 -13.15 8.29 18.25
CA ASP A 317 -13.39 9.03 17.03
C ASP A 317 -13.79 8.11 15.86
N MET A 318 -13.35 6.83 15.88
CA MET A 318 -13.78 5.87 14.89
C MET A 318 -15.28 5.62 14.95
N ILE A 319 -15.83 5.45 16.14
CA ILE A 319 -17.29 5.33 16.35
C ILE A 319 -18.00 6.56 15.79
N SER A 320 -17.60 7.77 16.21
CA SER A 320 -18.21 9.03 15.75
C SER A 320 -18.12 9.17 14.21
N ARG A 321 -17.03 8.73 13.63
CA ARG A 321 -16.86 8.75 12.16
C ARG A 321 -17.79 7.77 11.45
N LEU A 322 -17.96 6.57 11.97
CA LEU A 322 -18.93 5.60 11.44
C LEU A 322 -20.37 6.14 11.55
N GLU A 323 -20.71 6.83 12.64
CA GLU A 323 -22.01 7.50 12.78
C GLU A 323 -22.24 8.55 11.68
N THR A 324 -21.20 9.30 11.29
CA THR A 324 -21.31 10.31 10.23
C THR A 324 -21.40 9.72 8.83
N MET A 325 -20.78 8.55 8.59
CA MET A 325 -20.83 7.85 7.31
C MET A 325 -22.20 7.20 7.03
N VAL A 326 -22.96 6.93 8.09
CA VAL A 326 -24.25 6.22 8.01
C VAL A 326 -25.37 7.11 8.53
N PRO A 327 -26.06 7.88 7.67
CA PRO A 327 -27.16 8.75 8.07
C PRO A 327 -28.42 7.94 8.42
N SER A 328 -28.45 7.33 9.60
CA SER A 328 -29.58 6.53 10.09
C SER A 328 -29.78 6.76 11.59
N ALA A 329 -31.03 6.91 12.03
CA ALA A 329 -31.35 7.01 13.44
C ALA A 329 -30.96 5.74 14.24
N ALA A 330 -30.83 4.59 13.58
CA ALA A 330 -30.46 3.31 14.19
C ALA A 330 -28.94 3.01 14.09
N VAL A 331 -28.14 3.92 13.56
CA VAL A 331 -26.71 3.64 13.27
C VAL A 331 -25.93 3.24 14.53
N LYS A 332 -26.16 3.88 15.65
CA LYS A 332 -25.50 3.56 16.92
C LYS A 332 -25.77 2.13 17.36
N GLN A 333 -27.03 1.69 17.25
CA GLN A 333 -27.39 0.31 17.54
C GLN A 333 -26.70 -0.68 16.60
N GLN A 334 -26.62 -0.34 15.31
CA GLN A 334 -25.95 -1.19 14.32
C GLN A 334 -24.44 -1.28 14.57
N ILE A 335 -23.78 -0.17 14.91
CA ILE A 335 -22.36 -0.16 15.25
C ILE A 335 -22.10 -1.01 16.50
N ALA A 336 -22.88 -0.78 17.57
CA ALA A 336 -22.71 -1.48 18.85
C ALA A 336 -22.96 -2.99 18.75
N SER A 337 -23.83 -3.43 17.80
CA SER A 337 -24.10 -4.86 17.57
C SER A 337 -23.14 -5.51 16.56
N ALA A 338 -22.56 -4.72 15.65
CA ALA A 338 -21.73 -5.24 14.56
C ALA A 338 -20.25 -5.36 14.94
N ILE A 339 -19.71 -4.37 15.64
CA ILE A 339 -18.28 -4.28 15.92
C ILE A 339 -18.01 -4.76 17.35
N ASP A 340 -17.14 -5.75 17.49
CA ASP A 340 -16.74 -6.28 18.80
C ASP A 340 -15.51 -5.56 19.35
N LEU A 341 -14.50 -5.31 18.49
CA LEU A 341 -13.22 -4.73 18.91
C LEU A 341 -12.78 -3.60 17.97
N ILE A 342 -12.17 -2.58 18.55
CA ILE A 342 -11.43 -1.55 17.79
C ILE A 342 -9.96 -1.61 18.21
N VAL A 343 -9.07 -1.74 17.22
CA VAL A 343 -7.62 -1.66 17.40
C VAL A 343 -7.14 -0.33 16.85
N HIS A 344 -6.68 0.56 17.71
CA HIS A 344 -6.19 1.87 17.32
C HIS A 344 -4.67 1.89 17.17
N LEU A 345 -4.20 2.31 15.99
CA LEU A 345 -2.79 2.42 15.63
C LEU A 345 -2.34 3.88 15.60
N GLY A 346 -1.12 4.13 16.06
CA GLY A 346 -0.50 5.44 15.96
C GLY A 346 0.89 5.41 15.34
N ARG A 347 1.27 6.53 14.73
CA ARG A 347 2.65 6.80 14.32
C ARG A 347 3.27 7.71 15.37
N MET A 348 4.32 7.21 16.02
CA MET A 348 5.01 7.92 17.08
C MET A 348 5.91 9.04 16.52
N ARG A 349 6.44 9.90 17.41
CA ARG A 349 7.33 11.02 17.02
C ARG A 349 8.67 10.57 16.42
N ASP A 350 9.13 9.35 16.75
CA ASP A 350 10.29 8.69 16.16
C ASP A 350 9.97 7.97 14.83
N LYS A 351 8.75 8.17 14.31
CA LYS A 351 8.18 7.53 13.11
C LYS A 351 7.90 6.03 13.27
N SER A 352 8.14 5.43 14.44
CA SER A 352 7.70 4.05 14.71
C SER A 352 6.17 3.96 14.72
N ARG A 353 5.64 2.78 14.39
CA ARG A 353 4.21 2.48 14.35
C ARG A 353 3.89 1.54 15.50
N LYS A 354 2.85 1.87 16.27
CA LYS A 354 2.48 1.10 17.47
C LYS A 354 0.98 0.95 17.57
N VAL A 355 0.54 -0.17 18.17
CA VAL A 355 -0.82 -0.30 18.69
C VAL A 355 -0.91 0.57 19.94
N LEU A 356 -1.79 1.56 19.90
CA LEU A 356 -2.00 2.48 21.03
C LEU A 356 -3.11 2.03 21.96
N GLN A 357 -4.16 1.40 21.40
CA GLN A 357 -5.30 0.93 22.18
C GLN A 357 -5.96 -0.27 21.51
N ILE A 358 -6.41 -1.22 22.32
CA ILE A 358 -7.38 -2.24 21.94
C ILE A 358 -8.59 -2.04 22.83
N ALA A 359 -9.74 -1.75 22.23
CA ALA A 359 -10.97 -1.45 22.96
C ALA A 359 -12.10 -2.40 22.52
N GLU A 360 -12.84 -2.91 23.49
CA GLU A 360 -14.08 -3.62 23.30
C GLU A 360 -15.23 -2.62 23.11
N VAL A 361 -16.07 -2.86 22.12
CA VAL A 361 -17.28 -2.07 21.87
C VAL A 361 -18.42 -2.69 22.66
N LEU A 362 -19.00 -1.90 23.54
CA LEU A 362 -20.11 -2.37 24.38
C LEU A 362 -21.46 -2.02 23.78
N ASN A 363 -22.50 -2.68 24.30
CA ASN A 363 -23.87 -2.38 23.91
C ASN A 363 -24.26 -0.93 24.17
N LEU A 364 -25.15 -0.40 23.35
CA LEU A 364 -25.65 0.97 23.46
C LEU A 364 -26.22 1.23 24.87
N GLN A 365 -25.73 2.26 25.55
CA GLN A 365 -26.16 2.68 26.89
C GLN A 365 -26.46 4.18 26.87
N ASN A 366 -27.67 4.57 27.27
CA ASN A 366 -28.10 5.98 27.34
C ASN A 366 -27.86 6.78 26.05
N GLY A 367 -27.95 6.12 24.88
CA GLY A 367 -27.72 6.76 23.58
C GLY A 367 -26.26 6.93 23.18
N GLU A 368 -25.32 6.40 23.95
CA GLU A 368 -23.89 6.35 23.64
C GLU A 368 -23.37 4.91 23.53
N ILE A 369 -22.31 4.71 22.76
CA ILE A 369 -21.62 3.43 22.63
C ILE A 369 -20.37 3.47 23.51
N PRO A 370 -20.40 2.81 24.70
CA PRO A 370 -19.24 2.78 25.56
C PRO A 370 -18.13 1.92 24.96
N LEU A 371 -16.88 2.35 25.17
CA LEU A 371 -15.69 1.60 24.85
C LEU A 371 -14.98 1.18 26.13
N ARG A 372 -14.68 -0.12 26.23
CA ARG A 372 -13.89 -0.66 27.33
C ARG A 372 -12.48 -0.94 26.85
N THR A 373 -11.50 -0.27 27.42
CA THR A 373 -10.10 -0.47 27.09
C THR A 373 -9.59 -1.81 27.62
N ILE A 374 -9.13 -2.68 26.72
CA ILE A 374 -8.51 -3.98 27.06
C ILE A 374 -6.99 -3.84 27.13
N TYR A 375 -6.39 -3.15 26.16
CA TYR A 375 -4.96 -2.80 26.19
C TYR A 375 -4.78 -1.32 25.85
N GLU A 376 -3.80 -0.69 26.51
CA GLU A 376 -3.45 0.72 26.32
C GLU A 376 -1.92 0.88 26.31
N PHE A 377 -1.41 1.68 25.37
CA PHE A 377 0.00 1.97 25.28
C PHE A 377 0.40 3.02 26.33
N GLU A 378 1.32 2.66 27.21
CA GLU A 378 1.97 3.57 28.14
C GLU A 378 3.36 3.93 27.63
N GLU A 379 3.55 5.19 27.31
CA GLU A 379 4.86 5.72 26.97
C GLU A 379 5.70 5.88 28.23
N GLN A 380 6.92 5.31 28.23
CA GLN A 380 7.86 5.34 29.35
C GLN A 380 8.98 6.37 29.16
N GLY A 381 9.17 6.87 27.92
CA GLY A 381 10.18 7.88 27.62
C GLY A 381 10.81 7.72 26.23
N LYS A 382 12.05 8.16 26.13
CA LYS A 382 12.91 7.97 24.95
C LYS A 382 14.10 7.10 25.33
N GLY A 383 14.37 6.09 24.53
CA GLY A 383 15.59 5.29 24.63
C GLY A 383 16.84 6.07 24.25
N GLU A 384 18.01 5.50 24.51
CA GLU A 384 19.30 6.08 24.15
C GLU A 384 19.45 6.29 22.63
N ASP A 385 18.79 5.46 21.81
CA ASP A 385 18.71 5.57 20.36
C ASP A 385 17.68 6.61 19.86
N GLY A 386 17.05 7.35 20.77
CA GLY A 386 16.03 8.36 20.47
C GLY A 386 14.65 7.81 20.11
N LYS A 387 14.46 6.49 20.14
CA LYS A 387 13.17 5.86 19.92
C LYS A 387 12.22 6.03 21.09
N VAL A 388 10.92 5.97 20.80
CA VAL A 388 9.89 6.01 21.81
C VAL A 388 9.83 4.65 22.51
N GLU A 389 10.16 4.65 23.81
CA GLU A 389 10.00 3.51 24.68
C GLU A 389 8.63 3.53 25.33
N GLY A 390 8.03 2.36 25.42
CA GLY A 390 6.74 2.18 26.05
C GLY A 390 6.24 0.77 25.89
N LYS A 391 5.19 0.45 26.61
CA LYS A 391 4.60 -0.89 26.64
C LYS A 391 3.09 -0.81 26.48
N LEU A 392 2.55 -1.75 25.70
CA LEU A 392 1.10 -1.97 25.62
C LEU A 392 0.68 -2.77 26.88
N VAL A 393 -0.02 -2.10 27.78
CA VAL A 393 -0.40 -2.64 29.08
C VAL A 393 -1.82 -3.15 29.05
N ARG A 394 -2.07 -4.31 29.63
CA ARG A 394 -3.41 -4.88 29.78
C ARG A 394 -4.17 -4.12 30.87
N ARG A 395 -5.40 -3.67 30.58
CA ARG A 395 -6.29 -2.91 31.47
C ARG A 395 -7.48 -3.73 31.97
N ALA A 396 -7.89 -4.74 31.21
CA ALA A 396 -8.98 -5.62 31.55
C ALA A 396 -8.59 -7.09 31.36
N GLU A 397 -8.92 -7.93 32.34
CA GLU A 397 -8.55 -9.35 32.32
C GLU A 397 -9.47 -10.19 31.43
N THR A 398 -10.74 -9.76 31.28
CA THR A 398 -11.76 -10.50 30.53
C THR A 398 -12.52 -9.55 29.61
N LEU A 399 -13.10 -10.08 28.54
CA LEU A 399 -14.11 -9.38 27.74
C LEU A 399 -15.46 -9.43 28.46
N GLU A 400 -16.29 -8.38 28.30
CA GLU A 400 -17.69 -8.42 28.74
C GLU A 400 -18.51 -9.32 27.82
N ASN A 401 -18.31 -9.19 26.51
CA ASN A 401 -18.94 -10.06 25.51
C ASN A 401 -17.97 -11.20 25.12
N ASN A 402 -17.94 -12.25 25.94
CA ASN A 402 -17.10 -13.42 25.72
C ASN A 402 -17.80 -14.57 24.98
N ALA A 403 -19.03 -14.37 24.52
CA ALA A 403 -19.86 -15.43 23.92
C ALA A 403 -19.16 -16.09 22.70
N LYS A 404 -18.51 -15.29 21.84
CA LYS A 404 -17.79 -15.79 20.66
C LYS A 404 -16.55 -16.62 21.06
N MET A 405 -15.81 -16.21 22.09
CA MET A 405 -14.68 -17.00 22.63
C MET A 405 -15.16 -18.34 23.19
N ALA A 406 -16.26 -18.31 23.96
CA ALA A 406 -16.86 -19.52 24.53
C ALA A 406 -17.37 -20.48 23.44
N ALA A 407 -18.06 -19.97 22.41
CA ALA A 407 -18.53 -20.75 21.29
C ALA A 407 -17.38 -21.39 20.48
N ALA A 408 -16.25 -20.72 20.37
CA ALA A 408 -15.03 -21.23 19.74
C ALA A 408 -14.23 -22.19 20.64
N GLY A 409 -14.68 -22.46 21.88
CA GLY A 409 -13.95 -23.33 22.84
C GLY A 409 -12.67 -22.69 23.37
N ILE A 410 -12.51 -21.37 23.27
CA ILE A 410 -11.34 -20.63 23.71
C ILE A 410 -11.59 -20.13 25.15
N THR A 411 -10.78 -20.61 26.11
CA THR A 411 -10.87 -20.24 27.52
C THR A 411 -9.77 -19.26 27.92
N GLY A 412 -10.02 -18.46 28.95
CA GLY A 412 -9.00 -17.62 29.60
C GLY A 412 -8.91 -16.16 29.08
N TYR A 413 -10.04 -15.62 28.60
CA TYR A 413 -10.17 -14.19 28.28
C TYR A 413 -11.54 -13.63 28.63
#